data_2feda4fdb240b45e3955c117f9dc784d
#
_entry.id   2feda4fdb240b45e3955c117f9dc784d
#
_cell.length_a   1.000
_cell.length_b   1.000
_cell.length_c   1.000
_cell.angle_alpha   90.00
_cell.angle_beta   90.00
_cell.angle_gamma   90.00
#
_symmetry.space_group_name_H-M   'P 1'
#
loop_
_entity.id
_entity.type
_entity.pdbx_description
1 polymer ?
#
loop_
_entity_poly.entity_id
_entity_poly.type
_entity_poly.pdbx_seq_one_letter_code
_entity_poly.pdbx_strand_id
1 'polypeptide(L)'
;GENGAGKSTLMKVLSAVYPHGTWDGEILWDGQPLRAQSISETEAAGIVIIHQELTLVPDLSVAENIFMGHELTLPGGRMNYPAMIHRAETLMRELKVPDMNVSLPVSQYGGGYQQLVEIAKALNKQARLLILDEPSSALTRSEIEVLLDIIRGLKAKGVACVYISHKLDEVAAVCDTIAVIRDGKHIATTAMADMDIAQIITQMVGREMSNLYPTEPHAIGEVIFEARNVTCYDVDNPKRKRVDDISFALKRGEILGIAGLVGAGRTELVSALFGVAPLWLAVLRSNKLVLTRQRSAF
;
A
#
# COMPACT_ATOMS: atom_id res chain seq x y z
N GLY A 1 -14.83 2.53 -3.28
CA GLY A 1 -15.23 3.90 -3.60
C GLY A 1 -14.01 4.76 -3.91
N GLU A 2 -14.22 5.88 -4.59
CA GLU A 2 -13.17 6.85 -4.90
C GLU A 2 -12.57 7.47 -3.62
N ASN A 3 -11.47 8.22 -3.76
CA ASN A 3 -10.91 9.00 -2.66
C ASN A 3 -11.95 10.00 -2.16
N GLY A 4 -12.09 10.13 -0.84
CA GLY A 4 -13.13 10.97 -0.26
C GLY A 4 -14.51 10.32 -0.09
N ALA A 5 -14.72 9.08 -0.52
CA ALA A 5 -16.01 8.38 -0.41
C ALA A 5 -16.46 8.07 1.04
N GLY A 6 -15.66 8.39 2.06
CA GLY A 6 -15.98 8.15 3.47
C GLY A 6 -15.42 6.83 4.05
N LYS A 7 -14.66 6.05 3.28
CA LYS A 7 -14.09 4.76 3.75
C LYS A 7 -13.25 4.92 5.02
N SER A 8 -12.26 5.82 5.00
CA SER A 8 -11.39 6.05 6.15
C SER A 8 -12.13 6.65 7.35
N THR A 9 -13.21 7.40 7.12
CA THR A 9 -14.08 7.89 8.20
C THR A 9 -14.80 6.72 8.89
N LEU A 10 -15.36 5.79 8.10
CA LEU A 10 -15.98 4.58 8.63
C LEU A 10 -14.98 3.75 9.44
N MET A 11 -13.73 3.62 8.95
CA MET A 11 -12.68 2.90 9.68
C MET A 11 -12.36 3.56 11.03
N LYS A 12 -12.29 4.90 11.07
CA LYS A 12 -12.08 5.64 12.32
C LYS A 12 -13.21 5.47 13.32
N VAL A 13 -14.44 5.29 12.85
CA VAL A 13 -15.61 4.95 13.68
C VAL A 13 -15.47 3.51 14.21
N LEU A 14 -15.20 2.54 13.34
CA LEU A 14 -15.09 1.12 13.72
C LEU A 14 -13.91 0.84 14.67
N SER A 15 -12.82 1.59 14.58
CA SER A 15 -11.66 1.48 15.44
C SER A 15 -11.71 2.37 16.69
N ALA A 16 -12.82 3.08 16.91
CA ALA A 16 -13.02 4.06 17.97
C ALA A 16 -11.95 5.18 18.05
N VAL A 17 -11.27 5.50 16.92
CA VAL A 17 -10.58 6.79 16.75
C VAL A 17 -11.59 7.92 16.86
N TYR A 18 -12.81 7.70 16.36
CA TYR A 18 -14.00 8.48 16.69
C TYR A 18 -14.82 7.71 17.72
N PRO A 19 -14.79 8.12 19.01
CA PRO A 19 -15.47 7.41 20.09
C PRO A 19 -16.99 7.34 19.91
N HIS A 20 -17.62 6.35 20.54
CA HIS A 20 -19.08 6.29 20.61
C HIS A 20 -19.64 7.59 21.19
N GLY A 21 -20.67 8.14 20.53
CA GLY A 21 -21.31 9.43 20.89
C GLY A 21 -20.77 10.62 20.09
N THR A 22 -19.73 10.44 19.23
CA THR A 22 -19.27 11.47 18.28
C THR A 22 -19.84 11.27 16.87
N TRP A 23 -20.63 10.24 16.67
CA TRP A 23 -21.29 9.84 15.43
C TRP A 23 -22.68 9.25 15.74
N ASP A 24 -23.56 9.21 14.75
CA ASP A 24 -24.90 8.68 14.86
C ASP A 24 -24.98 7.26 14.26
N GLY A 25 -25.80 6.42 14.87
CA GLY A 25 -26.03 5.04 14.46
C GLY A 25 -25.65 4.03 15.53
N GLU A 26 -25.58 2.76 15.17
CA GLU A 26 -25.28 1.66 16.07
C GLU A 26 -24.29 0.68 15.42
N ILE A 27 -23.32 0.20 16.19
CA ILE A 27 -22.42 -0.88 15.80
C ILE A 27 -22.78 -2.09 16.68
N LEU A 28 -23.09 -3.21 16.05
CA LEU A 28 -23.33 -4.47 16.74
C LEU A 28 -22.10 -5.38 16.57
N TRP A 29 -21.56 -5.85 17.68
CA TRP A 29 -20.50 -6.84 17.74
C TRP A 29 -20.99 -8.08 18.48
N ASP A 30 -20.99 -9.25 17.81
CA ASP A 30 -21.62 -10.47 18.33
C ASP A 30 -23.11 -10.25 18.75
N GLY A 31 -23.82 -9.41 18.02
CA GLY A 31 -25.23 -9.08 18.32
C GLY A 31 -25.44 -8.14 19.51
N GLN A 32 -24.37 -7.61 20.11
CA GLN A 32 -24.43 -6.66 21.21
C GLN A 32 -23.95 -5.28 20.78
N PRO A 33 -24.55 -4.19 21.26
CA PRO A 33 -24.08 -2.84 20.95
C PRO A 33 -22.64 -2.60 21.40
N LEU A 34 -21.77 -2.26 20.45
CA LEU A 34 -20.38 -1.86 20.73
C LEU A 34 -20.32 -0.35 20.98
N ARG A 35 -19.99 0.07 22.19
CA ARG A 35 -19.93 1.47 22.62
C ARG A 35 -18.51 1.87 23.02
N ALA A 36 -17.55 1.51 22.20
CA ALA A 36 -16.13 1.74 22.49
C ALA A 36 -15.80 3.23 22.57
N GLN A 37 -15.05 3.62 23.58
CA GLN A 37 -14.57 4.97 23.84
C GLN A 37 -13.10 5.16 23.43
N SER A 38 -12.39 4.08 23.09
CA SER A 38 -10.98 4.10 22.75
C SER A 38 -10.59 2.95 21.83
N ILE A 39 -9.47 3.11 21.12
CA ILE A 39 -8.86 2.06 20.30
C ILE A 39 -8.56 0.81 21.16
N SER A 40 -8.10 1.00 22.38
CA SER A 40 -7.81 -0.13 23.29
C SER A 40 -9.05 -0.98 23.59
N GLU A 41 -10.23 -0.38 23.67
CA GLU A 41 -11.49 -1.12 23.86
C GLU A 41 -11.90 -1.92 22.64
N THR A 42 -11.72 -1.37 21.42
CA THR A 42 -11.98 -2.12 20.19
C THR A 42 -10.98 -3.25 20.00
N GLU A 43 -9.70 -3.02 20.29
CA GLU A 43 -8.67 -4.05 20.26
C GLU A 43 -8.95 -5.17 21.29
N ALA A 44 -9.39 -4.83 22.50
CA ALA A 44 -9.80 -5.81 23.50
C ALA A 44 -11.03 -6.63 23.08
N ALA A 45 -11.92 -6.06 22.26
CA ALA A 45 -13.03 -6.77 21.63
C ALA A 45 -12.59 -7.65 20.45
N GLY A 46 -11.32 -7.57 20.03
CA GLY A 46 -10.77 -8.30 18.90
C GLY A 46 -10.95 -7.62 17.55
N ILE A 47 -11.23 -6.31 17.51
CA ILE A 47 -11.32 -5.50 16.30
C ILE A 47 -10.01 -4.74 16.14
N VAL A 48 -9.22 -5.07 15.12
CA VAL A 48 -7.89 -4.48 14.89
C VAL A 48 -7.85 -3.90 13.48
N ILE A 49 -7.27 -2.70 13.36
CA ILE A 49 -7.07 -2.02 12.08
C ILE A 49 -5.59 -1.99 11.70
N ILE A 50 -5.31 -2.24 10.43
CA ILE A 50 -4.02 -2.01 9.79
C ILE A 50 -4.21 -0.83 8.85
N HIS A 51 -3.51 0.26 9.13
CA HIS A 51 -3.56 1.49 8.36
C HIS A 51 -2.75 1.40 7.06
N GLN A 52 -3.06 2.27 6.12
CA GLN A 52 -2.33 2.39 4.86
C GLN A 52 -0.86 2.75 5.09
N GLU A 53 -0.57 3.63 6.06
CA GLU A 53 0.78 3.93 6.49
C GLU A 53 1.18 2.97 7.61
N LEU A 54 2.35 2.35 7.46
CA LEU A 54 2.88 1.43 8.46
C LEU A 54 3.17 2.17 9.77
N THR A 55 2.73 1.60 10.89
CA THR A 55 2.93 2.16 12.24
C THR A 55 4.12 1.52 12.97
N LEU A 56 5.06 0.95 12.19
CA LEU A 56 6.26 0.31 12.71
C LEU A 56 7.32 1.34 13.08
N VAL A 57 8.07 1.05 14.15
CA VAL A 57 9.25 1.83 14.54
C VAL A 57 10.47 1.23 13.85
N PRO A 58 11.12 1.94 12.91
CA PRO A 58 12.14 1.39 12.02
C PRO A 58 13.35 0.77 12.74
N ASP A 59 13.76 1.36 13.84
CA ASP A 59 14.96 0.97 14.61
C ASP A 59 14.70 -0.17 15.59
N LEU A 60 13.44 -0.48 15.91
CA LEU A 60 13.09 -1.61 16.76
C LEU A 60 13.08 -2.90 15.96
N SER A 61 13.39 -4.00 16.65
CA SER A 61 13.31 -5.34 16.07
C SER A 61 11.88 -5.69 15.63
N VAL A 62 11.75 -6.68 14.76
CA VAL A 62 10.45 -7.23 14.36
C VAL A 62 9.66 -7.69 15.58
N ALA A 63 10.30 -8.41 16.53
CA ALA A 63 9.65 -8.88 17.74
C ALA A 63 9.15 -7.71 18.61
N GLU A 64 9.95 -6.66 18.82
CA GLU A 64 9.54 -5.48 19.58
C GLU A 64 8.38 -4.74 18.91
N ASN A 65 8.39 -4.60 17.58
CA ASN A 65 7.27 -4.03 16.86
C ASN A 65 5.97 -4.83 17.02
N ILE A 66 6.03 -6.17 16.95
CA ILE A 66 4.87 -7.04 17.13
C ILE A 66 4.25 -6.89 18.52
N PHE A 67 5.08 -6.71 19.55
CA PHE A 67 4.64 -6.63 20.94
C PHE A 67 4.46 -5.21 21.46
N MET A 68 4.70 -4.19 20.66
CA MET A 68 4.59 -2.80 21.10
C MET A 68 3.22 -2.50 21.74
N GLY A 69 3.25 -2.05 23.01
CA GLY A 69 2.07 -1.78 23.82
C GLY A 69 1.39 -3.04 24.41
N HIS A 70 1.94 -4.23 24.13
CA HIS A 70 1.45 -5.52 24.65
C HIS A 70 2.63 -6.44 25.01
N GLU A 71 3.68 -5.86 25.57
CA GLU A 71 4.91 -6.54 25.91
C GLU A 71 4.69 -7.65 26.95
N LEU A 72 5.32 -8.80 26.73
CA LEU A 72 5.32 -9.88 27.69
C LEU A 72 6.29 -9.55 28.82
N THR A 73 5.82 -9.63 30.06
CA THR A 73 6.63 -9.30 31.25
C THR A 73 6.84 -10.50 32.16
N LEU A 74 8.00 -10.52 32.83
CA LEU A 74 8.32 -11.41 33.94
C LEU A 74 7.75 -10.86 35.24
N PRO A 75 7.65 -11.67 36.29
CA PRO A 75 7.39 -11.16 37.65
C PRO A 75 8.36 -10.04 38.01
N GLY A 76 7.82 -8.89 38.43
CA GLY A 76 8.60 -7.68 38.71
C GLY A 76 8.67 -6.69 37.53
N GLY A 77 7.88 -6.89 36.47
CA GLY A 77 7.67 -5.90 35.38
C GLY A 77 8.79 -5.81 34.34
N ARG A 78 9.78 -6.72 34.38
CA ARG A 78 10.86 -6.76 33.37
C ARG A 78 10.37 -7.45 32.10
N MET A 79 10.75 -6.93 30.94
CA MET A 79 10.40 -7.51 29.66
C MET A 79 10.94 -8.94 29.48
N ASN A 80 10.10 -9.83 28.97
CA ASN A 80 10.46 -11.22 28.64
C ASN A 80 10.80 -11.34 27.16
N TYR A 81 11.95 -10.81 26.76
CA TYR A 81 12.42 -10.86 25.38
C TYR A 81 12.43 -12.27 24.77
N PRO A 82 12.92 -13.33 25.46
CA PRO A 82 12.90 -14.67 24.90
C PRO A 82 11.49 -15.15 24.54
N ALA A 83 10.50 -14.89 25.38
CA ALA A 83 9.12 -15.26 25.10
C ALA A 83 8.53 -14.46 23.94
N MET A 84 8.84 -13.16 23.85
CA MET A 84 8.43 -12.29 22.73
C MET A 84 9.02 -12.77 21.42
N ILE A 85 10.32 -13.07 21.38
CA ILE A 85 11.01 -13.61 20.19
C ILE A 85 10.37 -14.93 19.74
N HIS A 86 10.22 -15.89 20.64
CA HIS A 86 9.62 -17.19 20.34
C HIS A 86 8.19 -17.07 19.78
N ARG A 87 7.38 -16.19 20.36
CA ARG A 87 6.02 -15.94 19.88
C ARG A 87 6.03 -15.22 18.53
N ALA A 88 6.92 -14.25 18.32
CA ALA A 88 7.09 -13.57 17.01
C ALA A 88 7.49 -14.55 15.91
N GLU A 89 8.46 -15.45 16.17
CA GLU A 89 8.83 -16.51 15.22
C GLU A 89 7.65 -17.42 14.88
N THR A 90 6.82 -17.73 15.87
CA THR A 90 5.61 -18.54 15.65
C THR A 90 4.62 -17.82 14.75
N LEU A 91 4.36 -16.53 14.98
CA LEU A 91 3.49 -15.72 14.15
C LEU A 91 4.03 -15.59 12.71
N MET A 92 5.33 -15.35 12.54
CA MET A 92 5.93 -15.26 11.20
C MET A 92 5.86 -16.60 10.47
N ARG A 93 5.98 -17.72 11.17
CA ARG A 93 5.78 -19.08 10.58
C ARG A 93 4.32 -19.27 10.17
N GLU A 94 3.36 -18.83 10.96
CA GLU A 94 1.94 -18.87 10.60
C GLU A 94 1.61 -18.05 9.35
N LEU A 95 2.34 -16.94 9.15
CA LEU A 95 2.28 -16.08 7.97
C LEU A 95 3.16 -16.57 6.81
N LYS A 96 3.68 -17.81 6.87
CA LYS A 96 4.49 -18.45 5.84
C LYS A 96 5.83 -17.75 5.54
N VAL A 97 6.40 -17.09 6.53
CA VAL A 97 7.71 -16.43 6.46
C VAL A 97 8.63 -16.92 7.59
N PRO A 98 8.95 -18.22 7.62
CA PRO A 98 9.70 -18.85 8.73
C PRO A 98 11.16 -18.35 8.82
N ASP A 99 11.73 -17.88 7.73
CA ASP A 99 13.15 -17.50 7.65
C ASP A 99 13.41 -16.05 8.08
N MET A 100 12.38 -15.31 8.49
CA MET A 100 12.53 -13.94 8.97
C MET A 100 13.19 -13.91 10.35
N ASN A 101 14.34 -13.27 10.46
CA ASN A 101 14.98 -13.06 11.75
C ASN A 101 14.28 -11.94 12.52
N VAL A 102 13.44 -12.32 13.48
CA VAL A 102 12.62 -11.39 14.26
C VAL A 102 13.39 -10.51 15.23
N SER A 103 14.69 -10.78 15.44
CA SER A 103 15.56 -9.98 16.31
C SER A 103 16.24 -8.82 15.58
N LEU A 104 16.12 -8.73 14.25
CA LEU A 104 16.68 -7.62 13.49
C LEU A 104 15.71 -6.43 13.43
N PRO A 105 16.23 -5.20 13.29
CA PRO A 105 15.42 -4.00 13.04
C PRO A 105 14.52 -4.17 11.83
N VAL A 106 13.27 -3.71 11.95
CA VAL A 106 12.28 -3.85 10.88
C VAL A 106 12.65 -3.07 9.61
N SER A 107 13.45 -2.02 9.74
CA SER A 107 13.99 -1.23 8.62
C SER A 107 14.88 -2.03 7.66
N GLN A 108 15.42 -3.18 8.08
CA GLN A 108 16.22 -4.05 7.20
C GLN A 108 15.37 -4.86 6.21
N TYR A 109 14.04 -4.83 6.36
CA TYR A 109 13.12 -5.58 5.54
C TYR A 109 12.38 -4.67 4.55
N GLY A 110 12.12 -5.18 3.35
CA GLY A 110 11.31 -4.49 2.34
C GLY A 110 9.84 -4.32 2.77
N GLY A 111 9.12 -3.41 2.08
CA GLY A 111 7.75 -3.03 2.43
C GLY A 111 6.78 -4.20 2.55
N GLY A 112 6.91 -5.23 1.71
CA GLY A 112 6.09 -6.44 1.80
C GLY A 112 6.26 -7.18 3.13
N TYR A 113 7.49 -7.34 3.59
CA TYR A 113 7.78 -7.96 4.88
C TYR A 113 7.30 -7.09 6.05
N GLN A 114 7.47 -5.77 5.96
CA GLN A 114 6.97 -4.83 6.96
C GLN A 114 5.43 -4.92 7.09
N GLN A 115 4.71 -5.08 5.97
CA GLN A 115 3.27 -5.31 5.98
C GLN A 115 2.90 -6.61 6.74
N LEU A 116 3.69 -7.67 6.57
CA LEU A 116 3.48 -8.92 7.31
C LEU A 116 3.74 -8.75 8.82
N VAL A 117 4.66 -7.89 9.21
CA VAL A 117 4.90 -7.55 10.63
C VAL A 117 3.69 -6.83 11.23
N GLU A 118 3.03 -5.91 10.49
CA GLU A 118 1.77 -5.28 10.95
C GLU A 118 0.65 -6.32 11.10
N ILE A 119 0.54 -7.29 10.19
CA ILE A 119 -0.42 -8.38 10.32
C ILE A 119 -0.09 -9.24 11.55
N ALA A 120 1.18 -9.59 11.76
CA ALA A 120 1.62 -10.35 12.93
C ALA A 120 1.29 -9.61 14.25
N LYS A 121 1.51 -8.29 14.29
CA LYS A 121 1.14 -7.41 15.40
C LYS A 121 -0.38 -7.46 15.68
N ALA A 122 -1.21 -7.40 14.64
CA ALA A 122 -2.66 -7.53 14.76
C ALA A 122 -3.08 -8.92 15.26
N LEU A 123 -2.47 -9.99 14.76
CA LEU A 123 -2.74 -11.36 15.21
C LEU A 123 -2.29 -11.58 16.68
N ASN A 124 -1.21 -10.94 17.09
CA ASN A 124 -0.76 -10.98 18.50
C ASN A 124 -1.81 -10.41 19.46
N LYS A 125 -2.61 -9.45 18.98
CA LYS A 125 -3.75 -8.87 19.71
C LYS A 125 -5.03 -9.74 19.63
N GLN A 126 -4.92 -10.98 19.15
CA GLN A 126 -6.04 -11.92 19.01
C GLN A 126 -7.20 -11.37 18.14
N ALA A 127 -6.86 -10.73 17.03
CA ALA A 127 -7.85 -10.14 16.14
C ALA A 127 -8.89 -11.20 15.67
N ARG A 128 -10.16 -10.88 15.85
CA ARG A 128 -11.33 -11.61 15.33
C ARG A 128 -11.90 -10.93 14.09
N LEU A 129 -11.73 -9.60 14.01
CA LEU A 129 -11.98 -8.77 12.86
C LEU A 129 -10.72 -7.98 12.53
N LEU A 130 -10.19 -8.20 11.33
CA LEU A 130 -9.05 -7.47 10.82
C LEU A 130 -9.51 -6.51 9.72
N ILE A 131 -9.28 -5.22 9.92
CA ILE A 131 -9.58 -4.18 8.94
C ILE A 131 -8.28 -3.79 8.27
N LEU A 132 -8.19 -3.93 6.94
CA LEU A 132 -7.03 -3.62 6.13
C LEU A 132 -7.35 -2.43 5.22
N ASP A 133 -6.72 -1.29 5.47
CA ASP A 133 -6.91 -0.06 4.67
C ASP A 133 -5.79 0.08 3.65
N GLU A 134 -6.10 -0.23 2.38
CA GLU A 134 -5.20 -0.21 1.23
C GLU A 134 -3.84 -0.93 1.46
N PRO A 135 -3.84 -2.18 1.98
CA PRO A 135 -2.62 -2.83 2.45
C PRO A 135 -1.62 -3.18 1.34
N SER A 136 -2.03 -3.07 0.08
CA SER A 136 -1.21 -3.39 -1.10
C SER A 136 -0.64 -2.16 -1.81
N SER A 137 -0.81 -0.96 -1.27
CA SER A 137 -0.49 0.30 -1.96
C SER A 137 1.01 0.44 -2.30
N ALA A 138 1.90 -0.08 -1.46
CA ALA A 138 3.35 -0.01 -1.61
C ALA A 138 3.99 -1.36 -2.03
N LEU A 139 3.17 -2.39 -2.32
CA LEU A 139 3.64 -3.74 -2.59
C LEU A 139 3.87 -4.01 -4.08
N THR A 140 4.85 -4.85 -4.38
CA THR A 140 5.04 -5.46 -5.70
C THR A 140 3.95 -6.50 -5.98
N ARG A 141 3.78 -6.88 -7.24
CA ARG A 141 2.76 -7.88 -7.64
C ARG A 141 2.94 -9.22 -6.91
N SER A 142 4.18 -9.70 -6.76
CA SER A 142 4.47 -10.94 -6.04
C SER A 142 4.15 -10.84 -4.55
N GLU A 143 4.42 -9.70 -3.91
CA GLU A 143 4.07 -9.47 -2.51
C GLU A 143 2.56 -9.39 -2.29
N ILE A 144 1.81 -8.82 -3.25
CA ILE A 144 0.35 -8.81 -3.23
C ILE A 144 -0.21 -10.23 -3.24
N GLU A 145 0.29 -11.10 -4.09
CA GLU A 145 -0.15 -12.51 -4.15
C GLU A 145 0.06 -13.21 -2.80
N VAL A 146 1.21 -13.00 -2.16
CA VAL A 146 1.50 -13.53 -0.81
C VAL A 146 0.52 -12.95 0.21
N LEU A 147 0.27 -11.64 0.20
CA LEU A 147 -0.69 -11.00 1.10
C LEU A 147 -2.10 -11.59 0.96
N LEU A 148 -2.60 -11.73 -0.27
CA LEU A 148 -3.92 -12.30 -0.53
C LEU A 148 -4.02 -13.76 -0.05
N ASP A 149 -2.97 -14.57 -0.22
CA ASP A 149 -2.92 -15.93 0.30
C ASP A 149 -2.96 -15.98 1.84
N ILE A 150 -2.30 -15.05 2.50
CA ILE A 150 -2.35 -14.91 3.96
C ILE A 150 -3.76 -14.56 4.41
N ILE A 151 -4.43 -13.60 3.75
CA ILE A 151 -5.81 -13.22 4.07
C ILE A 151 -6.76 -14.41 3.90
N ARG A 152 -6.61 -15.20 2.83
CA ARG A 152 -7.37 -16.46 2.65
C ARG A 152 -7.11 -17.45 3.80
N GLY A 153 -5.86 -17.55 4.24
CA GLY A 153 -5.49 -18.39 5.38
C GLY A 153 -6.10 -17.91 6.70
N LEU A 154 -6.18 -16.60 6.93
CA LEU A 154 -6.83 -16.01 8.10
C LEU A 154 -8.34 -16.28 8.10
N LYS A 155 -9.00 -16.09 6.95
CA LYS A 155 -10.41 -16.45 6.74
C LYS A 155 -10.66 -17.93 7.10
N ALA A 156 -9.80 -18.84 6.65
CA ALA A 156 -9.92 -20.27 6.95
C ALA A 156 -9.77 -20.58 8.44
N LYS A 157 -9.09 -19.73 9.21
CA LYS A 157 -8.95 -19.80 10.67
C LYS A 157 -10.12 -19.10 11.42
N GLY A 158 -11.11 -18.56 10.71
CA GLY A 158 -12.28 -17.89 11.29
C GLY A 158 -12.06 -16.41 11.62
N VAL A 159 -10.98 -15.79 11.17
CA VAL A 159 -10.79 -14.34 11.29
C VAL A 159 -11.60 -13.64 10.19
N ALA A 160 -12.52 -12.77 10.58
CA ALA A 160 -13.24 -11.91 9.64
C ALA A 160 -12.30 -10.81 9.13
N CYS A 161 -12.40 -10.46 7.82
CA CYS A 161 -11.57 -9.41 7.24
C CYS A 161 -12.44 -8.38 6.51
N VAL A 162 -12.16 -7.09 6.73
CA VAL A 162 -12.64 -5.99 5.91
C VAL A 162 -11.46 -5.51 5.08
N TYR A 163 -11.53 -5.73 3.76
CA TYR A 163 -10.47 -5.38 2.83
C TYR A 163 -10.85 -4.13 2.05
N ILE A 164 -10.14 -3.04 2.26
CA ILE A 164 -10.35 -1.77 1.57
C ILE A 164 -9.30 -1.62 0.50
N SER A 165 -9.72 -1.52 -0.75
CA SER A 165 -8.83 -1.27 -1.88
C SER A 165 -9.60 -0.56 -3.00
N HIS A 166 -8.87 0.17 -3.81
CA HIS A 166 -9.34 0.68 -5.10
C HIS A 166 -8.93 -0.24 -6.26
N LYS A 167 -8.12 -1.27 -6.00
CA LYS A 167 -7.69 -2.29 -6.96
C LYS A 167 -8.72 -3.42 -6.97
N LEU A 168 -9.67 -3.36 -7.89
CA LEU A 168 -10.81 -4.28 -7.92
C LEU A 168 -10.41 -5.72 -8.20
N ASP A 169 -9.29 -5.96 -8.89
CA ASP A 169 -8.75 -7.31 -9.11
C ASP A 169 -8.40 -8.00 -7.79
N GLU A 170 -7.82 -7.27 -6.83
CA GLU A 170 -7.51 -7.79 -5.49
C GLU A 170 -8.79 -8.09 -4.70
N VAL A 171 -9.78 -7.17 -4.76
CA VAL A 171 -11.08 -7.34 -4.11
C VAL A 171 -11.79 -8.59 -4.66
N ALA A 172 -11.82 -8.75 -5.98
CA ALA A 172 -12.42 -9.91 -6.63
C ALA A 172 -11.71 -11.22 -6.27
N ALA A 173 -10.39 -11.17 -6.01
CA ALA A 173 -9.60 -12.36 -5.69
C ALA A 173 -9.80 -12.87 -4.26
N VAL A 174 -10.22 -12.02 -3.30
CA VAL A 174 -10.21 -12.38 -1.87
C VAL A 174 -11.52 -12.17 -1.14
N CYS A 175 -12.40 -11.27 -1.61
CA CYS A 175 -13.63 -10.92 -0.93
C CYS A 175 -14.81 -11.82 -1.34
N ASP A 176 -15.67 -12.17 -0.38
CA ASP A 176 -16.93 -12.86 -0.62
C ASP A 176 -18.05 -11.89 -0.97
N THR A 177 -18.03 -10.72 -0.35
CA THR A 177 -19.05 -9.67 -0.47
C THR A 177 -18.38 -8.34 -0.69
N ILE A 178 -18.96 -7.49 -1.52
CA ILE A 178 -18.51 -6.13 -1.75
C ILE A 178 -19.57 -5.14 -1.28
N ALA A 179 -19.16 -4.13 -0.52
CA ALA A 179 -19.96 -2.95 -0.19
C ALA A 179 -19.43 -1.74 -0.93
N VAL A 180 -20.26 -1.09 -1.72
CA VAL A 180 -19.91 0.11 -2.49
C VAL A 180 -20.35 1.34 -1.71
N ILE A 181 -19.40 2.24 -1.44
CA ILE A 181 -19.62 3.53 -0.80
C ILE A 181 -19.22 4.63 -1.79
N ARG A 182 -20.06 5.65 -1.94
CA ARG A 182 -19.85 6.81 -2.80
C ARG A 182 -20.41 8.06 -2.12
N ASP A 183 -19.64 9.14 -2.07
CA ASP A 183 -20.01 10.43 -1.49
C ASP A 183 -20.58 10.31 -0.06
N GLY A 184 -19.96 9.43 0.77
CA GLY A 184 -20.39 9.15 2.14
C GLY A 184 -21.65 8.31 2.26
N LYS A 185 -22.23 7.82 1.16
CA LYS A 185 -23.46 7.03 1.15
C LYS A 185 -23.21 5.58 0.79
N HIS A 186 -23.92 4.68 1.43
CA HIS A 186 -24.00 3.28 1.02
C HIS A 186 -24.81 3.20 -0.30
N ILE A 187 -24.24 2.54 -1.30
CA ILE A 187 -24.86 2.37 -2.63
C ILE A 187 -25.44 0.95 -2.76
N ALA A 188 -24.61 -0.06 -2.49
CA ALA A 188 -25.01 -1.45 -2.57
C ALA A 188 -24.12 -2.34 -1.71
N THR A 189 -24.65 -3.48 -1.30
CA THR A 189 -23.87 -4.62 -0.77
C THR A 189 -24.34 -5.87 -1.50
N THR A 190 -23.40 -6.56 -2.15
CA THR A 190 -23.70 -7.70 -3.04
C THR A 190 -22.62 -8.76 -2.88
N ALA A 191 -22.99 -10.04 -3.07
CA ALA A 191 -21.99 -11.11 -3.17
C ALA A 191 -21.07 -10.84 -4.38
N MET A 192 -19.77 -11.10 -4.23
CA MET A 192 -18.79 -10.85 -5.27
C MET A 192 -19.05 -11.72 -6.52
N ALA A 193 -19.65 -12.89 -6.33
CA ALA A 193 -20.04 -13.80 -7.41
C ALA A 193 -21.18 -13.26 -8.31
N ASP A 194 -21.98 -12.31 -7.81
CA ASP A 194 -23.17 -11.79 -8.48
C ASP A 194 -22.92 -10.46 -9.20
N MET A 195 -21.69 -9.95 -9.20
CA MET A 195 -21.36 -8.65 -9.78
C MET A 195 -20.02 -8.69 -10.52
N ASP A 196 -19.99 -8.18 -11.73
CA ASP A 196 -18.76 -8.00 -12.47
C ASP A 196 -18.02 -6.68 -12.13
N ILE A 197 -16.75 -6.59 -12.50
CA ILE A 197 -15.92 -5.41 -12.21
C ILE A 197 -16.49 -4.14 -12.85
N ALA A 198 -17.08 -4.24 -14.05
CA ALA A 198 -17.65 -3.09 -14.75
C ALA A 198 -18.87 -2.53 -14.01
N GLN A 199 -19.72 -3.41 -13.49
CA GLN A 199 -20.87 -3.03 -12.65
C GLN A 199 -20.40 -2.37 -11.34
N ILE A 200 -19.35 -2.89 -10.69
CA ILE A 200 -18.75 -2.28 -9.50
C ILE A 200 -18.26 -0.87 -9.81
N ILE A 201 -17.52 -0.69 -10.91
CA ILE A 201 -17.03 0.62 -11.34
C ILE A 201 -18.19 1.58 -11.58
N THR A 202 -19.24 1.14 -12.29
CA THR A 202 -20.43 1.96 -12.56
C THR A 202 -21.08 2.44 -11.27
N GLN A 203 -21.22 1.56 -10.27
CA GLN A 203 -21.77 1.95 -8.96
C GLN A 203 -20.84 2.90 -8.19
N MET A 204 -19.53 2.70 -8.27
CA MET A 204 -18.54 3.57 -7.62
C MET A 204 -18.54 4.98 -8.20
N VAL A 205 -18.62 5.11 -9.53
CA VAL A 205 -18.54 6.40 -10.26
C VAL A 205 -19.92 7.04 -10.41
N GLY A 206 -21.00 6.24 -10.46
CA GLY A 206 -22.38 6.72 -10.57
C GLY A 206 -22.84 7.09 -11.97
N ARG A 207 -22.05 6.77 -12.97
CA ARG A 207 -22.38 6.92 -14.40
C ARG A 207 -21.83 5.74 -15.19
N GLU A 208 -22.50 5.34 -16.24
CA GLU A 208 -21.94 4.37 -17.19
C GLU A 208 -20.66 4.94 -17.80
N MET A 209 -19.58 4.22 -17.70
CA MET A 209 -18.32 4.59 -18.32
C MET A 209 -18.30 4.09 -19.76
N SER A 210 -19.15 4.69 -20.61
CA SER A 210 -19.18 4.38 -22.06
C SER A 210 -17.90 4.83 -22.78
N ASN A 211 -17.08 5.67 -22.16
CA ASN A 211 -15.81 6.14 -22.70
C ASN A 211 -14.81 6.38 -21.56
N LEU A 212 -14.05 5.32 -21.20
CA LEU A 212 -13.03 5.38 -20.17
C LEU A 212 -11.92 6.40 -20.48
N TYR A 213 -11.67 6.63 -21.75
CA TYR A 213 -10.65 7.55 -22.25
C TYR A 213 -11.18 8.33 -23.45
N PRO A 214 -11.90 9.45 -23.24
CA PRO A 214 -12.27 10.32 -24.35
C PRO A 214 -10.99 10.87 -24.99
N THR A 215 -10.57 10.28 -26.08
CA THR A 215 -9.49 10.82 -26.91
C THR A 215 -10.10 11.76 -27.93
N GLU A 216 -10.06 13.06 -27.65
CA GLU A 216 -10.28 14.03 -28.71
C GLU A 216 -9.06 14.02 -29.64
N PRO A 217 -9.23 13.78 -30.93
CA PRO A 217 -8.13 13.85 -31.88
C PRO A 217 -7.62 15.30 -31.94
N HIS A 218 -6.40 15.51 -31.48
CA HIS A 218 -5.70 16.77 -31.60
C HIS A 218 -4.49 16.63 -32.53
N ALA A 219 -4.15 17.68 -33.25
CA ALA A 219 -3.03 17.67 -34.18
C ALA A 219 -1.71 17.60 -33.39
N ILE A 220 -0.94 16.54 -33.63
CA ILE A 220 0.41 16.42 -33.11
C ILE A 220 1.36 17.22 -34.00
N GLY A 221 2.10 18.16 -33.43
CA GLY A 221 3.00 19.06 -34.15
C GLY A 221 4.44 18.56 -34.29
N GLU A 222 5.35 19.52 -34.39
CA GLU A 222 6.80 19.28 -34.48
C GLU A 222 7.41 18.77 -33.15
N VAL A 223 8.58 18.15 -33.20
CA VAL A 223 9.36 17.76 -32.05
C VAL A 223 9.81 19.01 -31.28
N ILE A 224 9.40 19.08 -30.00
CA ILE A 224 9.73 20.21 -29.11
C ILE A 224 10.73 19.84 -28.03
N PHE A 225 10.90 18.55 -27.76
CA PHE A 225 11.86 18.03 -26.81
C PHE A 225 12.43 16.71 -27.31
N GLU A 226 13.73 16.52 -27.12
CA GLU A 226 14.44 15.30 -27.50
C GLU A 226 15.48 14.96 -26.43
N ALA A 227 15.45 13.73 -25.97
CA ALA A 227 16.46 13.13 -25.14
C ALA A 227 17.18 12.04 -25.92
N ARG A 228 18.52 12.03 -25.92
CA ARG A 228 19.33 11.03 -26.61
C ARG A 228 20.36 10.45 -25.68
N ASN A 229 20.44 9.13 -25.65
CA ASN A 229 21.46 8.35 -24.94
C ASN A 229 21.55 8.73 -23.45
N VAL A 230 20.39 8.93 -22.78
CA VAL A 230 20.33 9.30 -21.38
C VAL A 230 20.76 8.12 -20.53
N THR A 231 21.82 8.30 -19.75
CA THR A 231 22.33 7.31 -18.81
C THR A 231 22.51 7.97 -17.44
N CYS A 232 21.93 7.34 -16.41
CA CYS A 232 22.05 7.78 -15.01
C CYS A 232 22.62 6.66 -14.16
N TYR A 233 23.53 7.02 -13.27
CA TYR A 233 24.12 6.09 -12.31
C TYR A 233 23.49 6.27 -10.94
N ASP A 234 23.58 5.22 -10.13
CA ASP A 234 23.19 5.25 -8.74
C ASP A 234 24.08 6.23 -7.96
N VAL A 235 23.48 7.04 -7.08
CA VAL A 235 24.22 8.04 -6.27
C VAL A 235 25.16 7.35 -5.30
N ASP A 236 24.71 6.24 -4.70
CA ASP A 236 25.46 5.48 -3.68
C ASP A 236 26.43 4.46 -4.31
N ASN A 237 26.19 4.07 -5.57
CA ASN A 237 27.03 3.12 -6.30
C ASN A 237 27.26 3.57 -7.75
N PRO A 238 28.29 4.40 -8.04
CA PRO A 238 28.56 4.93 -9.38
C PRO A 238 28.89 3.87 -10.46
N LYS A 239 29.06 2.61 -10.08
CA LYS A 239 29.24 1.50 -11.04
C LYS A 239 27.91 0.92 -11.52
N ARG A 240 26.81 1.19 -10.82
CA ARG A 240 25.48 0.69 -11.14
C ARG A 240 24.73 1.71 -11.98
N LYS A 241 24.32 1.33 -13.17
CA LYS A 241 23.42 2.12 -13.99
C LYS A 241 21.98 1.94 -13.47
N ARG A 242 21.26 3.03 -13.25
CA ARG A 242 19.84 3.07 -12.94
C ARG A 242 19.01 3.31 -14.20
N VAL A 243 19.58 4.06 -15.14
CA VAL A 243 19.05 4.31 -16.48
C VAL A 243 20.18 4.07 -17.46
N ASP A 244 19.94 3.35 -18.54
CA ASP A 244 20.97 3.00 -19.51
C ASP A 244 20.49 3.25 -20.94
N ASP A 245 21.10 4.22 -21.58
CA ASP A 245 20.94 4.53 -23.02
C ASP A 245 19.51 4.79 -23.48
N ILE A 246 18.74 5.56 -22.73
CA ILE A 246 17.34 5.89 -23.06
C ILE A 246 17.29 7.07 -24.02
N SER A 247 16.57 6.89 -25.14
CA SER A 247 16.33 7.95 -26.14
C SER A 247 14.84 8.03 -26.46
N PHE A 248 14.30 9.26 -26.53
CA PHE A 248 12.94 9.54 -26.97
C PHE A 248 12.77 10.97 -27.43
N ALA A 249 11.71 11.23 -28.16
CA ALA A 249 11.32 12.57 -28.58
C ALA A 249 9.87 12.84 -28.16
N LEU A 250 9.56 14.10 -27.88
CA LEU A 250 8.22 14.57 -27.55
C LEU A 250 7.82 15.68 -28.51
N LYS A 251 6.65 15.55 -29.11
CA LYS A 251 6.09 16.49 -30.06
C LYS A 251 5.13 17.48 -29.39
N ARG A 252 4.89 18.60 -30.02
CA ARG A 252 3.91 19.59 -29.57
C ARG A 252 2.51 18.97 -29.54
N GLY A 253 1.80 19.06 -28.41
CA GLY A 253 0.47 18.49 -28.23
C GLY A 253 0.46 16.97 -28.00
N GLU A 254 1.62 16.33 -27.87
CA GLU A 254 1.74 14.91 -27.54
C GLU A 254 1.78 14.67 -26.04
N ILE A 255 1.15 13.61 -25.58
CA ILE A 255 1.29 13.06 -24.22
C ILE A 255 2.10 11.77 -24.32
N LEU A 256 3.35 11.80 -23.88
CA LEU A 256 4.22 10.63 -23.85
C LEU A 256 4.08 9.88 -22.51
N GLY A 257 3.65 8.64 -22.55
CA GLY A 257 3.60 7.77 -21.37
C GLY A 257 4.93 7.05 -21.14
N ILE A 258 5.48 7.13 -19.93
CA ILE A 258 6.66 6.38 -19.49
C ILE A 258 6.22 5.28 -18.52
N ALA A 259 6.15 4.04 -18.98
CA ALA A 259 5.76 2.89 -18.20
C ALA A 259 6.96 2.04 -17.77
N GLY A 260 6.79 1.26 -16.72
CA GLY A 260 7.80 0.32 -16.21
C GLY A 260 7.45 -0.22 -14.82
N LEU A 261 8.08 -1.32 -14.43
CA LEU A 261 7.92 -1.90 -13.09
C LEU A 261 8.58 -1.03 -12.02
N VAL A 262 8.27 -1.31 -10.75
CA VAL A 262 8.98 -0.70 -9.61
C VAL A 262 10.48 -0.99 -9.73
N GLY A 263 11.32 0.04 -9.60
CA GLY A 263 12.78 -0.09 -9.79
C GLY A 263 13.28 -0.01 -11.24
N ALA A 264 12.40 0.24 -12.22
CA ALA A 264 12.80 0.38 -13.64
C ALA A 264 13.55 1.68 -13.99
N GLY A 265 13.86 2.54 -13.02
CA GLY A 265 14.62 3.77 -13.24
C GLY A 265 13.80 4.97 -13.74
N ARG A 266 12.45 4.90 -13.69
CA ARG A 266 11.58 6.01 -14.16
C ARG A 266 11.80 7.30 -13.39
N THR A 267 11.87 7.21 -12.07
CA THR A 267 12.10 8.37 -11.19
C THR A 267 13.46 8.97 -11.45
N GLU A 268 14.48 8.14 -11.60
CA GLU A 268 15.84 8.55 -11.90
C GLU A 268 15.93 9.24 -13.26
N LEU A 269 15.26 8.70 -14.27
CA LEU A 269 15.16 9.31 -15.61
C LEU A 269 14.53 10.70 -15.53
N VAL A 270 13.36 10.82 -14.92
CA VAL A 270 12.62 12.10 -14.83
C VAL A 270 13.38 13.10 -13.98
N SER A 271 13.98 12.68 -12.85
CA SER A 271 14.83 13.54 -12.01
C SER A 271 16.04 14.06 -12.74
N ALA A 272 16.66 13.23 -13.59
CA ALA A 272 17.79 13.62 -14.42
C ALA A 272 17.37 14.63 -15.51
N LEU A 273 16.24 14.40 -16.17
CA LEU A 273 15.69 15.32 -17.19
C LEU A 273 15.28 16.67 -16.57
N PHE A 274 14.80 16.66 -15.34
CA PHE A 274 14.44 17.88 -14.60
C PHE A 274 15.66 18.61 -14.00
N GLY A 275 16.84 17.97 -14.00
CA GLY A 275 18.09 18.57 -13.50
C GLY A 275 18.33 18.43 -12.01
N VAL A 276 17.55 17.61 -11.29
CA VAL A 276 17.73 17.32 -9.85
C VAL A 276 18.81 16.27 -9.64
N ALA A 277 18.96 15.32 -10.56
CA ALA A 277 20.01 14.30 -10.51
C ALA A 277 21.10 14.57 -11.57
N PRO A 278 22.37 14.21 -11.30
CA PRO A 278 23.46 14.40 -12.26
C PRO A 278 23.28 13.51 -13.48
N LEU A 279 23.22 14.13 -14.67
CA LEU A 279 23.31 13.46 -15.97
C LEU A 279 24.76 13.16 -16.30
N TRP A 280 25.13 11.91 -16.51
CA TRP A 280 26.49 11.52 -16.84
C TRP A 280 26.77 11.49 -18.35
N LEU A 281 25.74 11.20 -19.14
CA LEU A 281 25.83 11.26 -20.60
C LEU A 281 24.42 11.49 -21.17
N ALA A 282 24.16 12.66 -21.70
CA ALA A 282 22.92 12.92 -22.42
C ALA A 282 23.02 14.15 -23.31
N VAL A 283 22.33 14.13 -24.45
CA VAL A 283 22.04 15.33 -25.23
C VAL A 283 20.55 15.60 -25.08
N LEU A 284 20.22 16.69 -24.39
CA LEU A 284 18.85 17.19 -24.29
C LEU A 284 18.70 18.37 -25.27
N ARG A 285 17.71 18.32 -26.13
CA ARG A 285 17.36 19.42 -27.05
C ARG A 285 15.95 19.86 -26.76
N SER A 286 15.76 21.14 -26.50
CA SER A 286 14.47 21.81 -26.55
C SER A 286 14.60 22.99 -27.53
N ASN A 287 13.45 23.48 -28.05
CA ASN A 287 13.44 24.63 -28.98
C ASN A 287 14.13 25.90 -28.46
N LYS A 288 14.52 25.93 -27.17
CA LYS A 288 15.17 27.10 -26.54
C LYS A 288 16.50 26.77 -25.82
N LEU A 289 16.87 25.50 -25.63
CA LEU A 289 18.06 25.16 -24.88
C LEU A 289 18.63 23.80 -25.33
N VAL A 290 19.93 23.79 -25.67
CA VAL A 290 20.70 22.56 -25.87
C VAL A 290 21.57 22.37 -24.64
N LEU A 291 21.27 21.39 -23.78
CA LEU A 291 22.09 21.00 -22.67
C LEU A 291 22.93 19.78 -23.07
N THR A 292 24.19 20.02 -23.32
CA THR A 292 25.16 18.94 -23.51
C THR A 292 26.04 18.90 -22.26
N ARG A 293 26.02 17.82 -21.50
CA ARG A 293 26.98 17.59 -20.41
C ARG A 293 27.84 16.40 -20.78
N GLN A 294 29.11 16.69 -21.14
CA GLN A 294 30.17 15.70 -21.22
C GLN A 294 30.90 15.63 -19.87
N ARG A 295 31.39 14.44 -19.54
CA ARG A 295 32.32 14.24 -18.41
C ARG A 295 33.44 15.29 -18.46
N SER A 296 33.58 16.08 -17.42
CA SER A 296 34.93 16.53 -17.05
C SER A 296 35.58 15.34 -16.34
N ALA A 297 36.68 14.87 -16.90
CA ALA A 297 37.54 13.88 -16.27
C ALA A 297 38.05 14.41 -14.92
N PHE A 298 37.80 13.66 -13.85
CA PHE A 298 38.61 13.57 -12.67
C PHE A 298 38.76 12.11 -12.29
#